data_8540ad0d2afbf815e0316b356c380a54
#
_entry.id   8540ad0d2afbf815e0316b356c380a54
#
_cell.length_a   1.000
_cell.length_b   1.000
_cell.length_c   1.000
_cell.angle_alpha   90.00
_cell.angle_beta   90.00
_cell.angle_gamma   90.00
#
_symmetry.space_group_name_H-M   'P 1'
#
loop_
_entity.id
_entity.type
_entity.pdbx_description
1 polymer ?
#
loop_
_entity_poly.entity_id
_entity_poly.type
_entity_poly.pdbx_seq_one_letter_code
_entity_poly.pdbx_strand_id
1 'polypeptide(L)'
;MKKSLLLLLSIAAFCTVKAQIDSTALYMQFPDVPPFTIQTAPDSTTFVKADLKKKKPTLIILFSPDCDHCKHETKLLKADIALLKDVQIVMVSFLNFDLIKKFYEDFQLTDYKSITVGRDSKFFLGTFYKIHSYPSMFLYNKKGKFVEHFEGNVDIKKIAAAIDL
;
A
#
# COMPACT_ATOMS: atom_id res chain seq x y z
N MET A 1 -10.09 -62.09 25.16
CA MET A 1 -10.11 -61.37 23.89
C MET A 1 -10.85 -60.02 23.94
N LYS A 2 -11.40 -59.57 25.08
CA LYS A 2 -12.12 -58.27 25.18
C LYS A 2 -11.29 -57.10 25.70
N LYS A 3 -10.08 -57.34 26.20
CA LYS A 3 -9.20 -56.31 26.76
C LYS A 3 -8.25 -55.64 25.73
N SER A 4 -8.02 -56.29 24.59
CA SER A 4 -7.13 -55.73 23.53
C SER A 4 -7.83 -54.76 22.58
N LEU A 5 -9.17 -54.73 22.55
CA LEU A 5 -9.93 -53.85 21.67
C LEU A 5 -10.06 -52.41 22.22
N LEU A 6 -9.91 -52.24 23.55
CA LEU A 6 -9.99 -50.92 24.20
C LEU A 6 -8.69 -50.11 24.09
N LEU A 7 -7.56 -50.75 23.82
CA LEU A 7 -6.27 -50.09 23.69
C LEU A 7 -6.07 -49.44 22.29
N LEU A 8 -6.81 -49.91 21.28
CA LEU A 8 -6.72 -49.38 19.91
C LEU A 8 -7.57 -48.15 19.65
N LEU A 9 -8.55 -47.85 20.53
CA LEU A 9 -9.39 -46.64 20.38
C LEU A 9 -8.79 -45.37 21.00
N SER A 10 -7.74 -45.49 21.82
CA SER A 10 -7.12 -44.35 22.50
C SER A 10 -6.04 -43.62 21.70
N ILE A 11 -5.65 -44.14 20.52
CA ILE A 11 -4.57 -43.59 19.71
C ILE A 11 -5.09 -42.66 18.60
N ALA A 12 -6.41 -42.60 18.38
CA ALA A 12 -7.00 -41.78 17.27
C ALA A 12 -7.30 -40.31 17.62
N ALA A 13 -6.97 -39.87 18.84
CA ALA A 13 -7.14 -38.47 19.23
C ALA A 13 -5.83 -37.64 19.03
N PHE A 14 -5.13 -37.82 17.93
CA PHE A 14 -4.16 -36.83 17.49
C PHE A 14 -4.93 -35.61 17.02
N CYS A 15 -5.09 -34.64 17.92
CA CYS A 15 -5.51 -33.27 17.57
C CYS A 15 -4.62 -32.78 16.46
N THR A 16 -5.12 -32.76 15.23
CA THR A 16 -4.54 -31.97 14.16
C THR A 16 -4.73 -30.50 14.54
N VAL A 17 -3.79 -29.93 15.28
CA VAL A 17 -3.65 -28.49 15.42
C VAL A 17 -3.32 -27.98 14.03
N LYS A 18 -4.34 -27.60 13.27
CA LYS A 18 -4.13 -26.78 12.08
C LYS A 18 -3.62 -25.45 12.60
N ALA A 19 -2.33 -25.20 12.48
CA ALA A 19 -1.77 -23.86 12.58
C ALA A 19 -2.49 -23.03 11.50
N GLN A 20 -3.49 -22.26 11.90
CA GLN A 20 -4.16 -21.31 11.06
C GLN A 20 -3.14 -20.19 10.86
N ILE A 21 -2.40 -20.24 9.74
CA ILE A 21 -1.58 -19.10 9.31
C ILE A 21 -2.58 -17.97 9.06
N ASP A 22 -2.58 -16.97 9.93
CA ASP A 22 -3.38 -15.77 9.73
C ASP A 22 -2.90 -15.11 8.44
N SER A 23 -3.68 -15.29 7.38
CA SER A 23 -3.39 -14.75 6.05
C SER A 23 -3.85 -13.30 5.88
N THR A 24 -4.33 -12.67 6.95
CA THR A 24 -4.78 -11.28 6.94
C THR A 24 -3.60 -10.36 6.64
N ALA A 25 -3.78 -9.43 5.71
CA ALA A 25 -2.73 -8.46 5.39
C ALA A 25 -2.36 -7.61 6.62
N LEU A 26 -1.07 -7.29 6.77
CA LEU A 26 -0.56 -6.61 7.95
C LEU A 26 -1.23 -5.25 8.21
N TYR A 27 -1.65 -4.54 7.15
CA TYR A 27 -2.34 -3.25 7.31
C TYR A 27 -3.70 -3.36 8.02
N MET A 28 -4.33 -4.54 7.98
CA MET A 28 -5.57 -4.81 8.73
C MET A 28 -5.30 -5.05 10.22
N GLN A 29 -4.15 -5.65 10.53
CA GLN A 29 -3.72 -5.90 11.91
C GLN A 29 -3.08 -4.66 12.54
N PHE A 30 -2.35 -3.88 11.75
CA PHE A 30 -1.63 -2.66 12.14
C PHE A 30 -2.16 -1.47 11.32
N PRO A 31 -3.28 -0.87 11.73
CA PRO A 31 -3.98 0.13 10.94
C PRO A 31 -3.31 1.51 10.89
N ASP A 32 -2.13 1.64 11.47
CA ASP A 32 -1.33 2.87 11.35
C ASP A 32 -0.54 2.88 10.03
N VAL A 33 -0.25 4.08 9.50
CA VAL A 33 0.73 4.21 8.40
C VAL A 33 1.99 3.42 8.77
N PRO A 34 2.45 2.48 7.93
CA PRO A 34 3.62 1.65 8.24
C PRO A 34 4.92 2.46 8.29
N PRO A 35 5.95 1.98 8.99
CA PRO A 35 7.27 2.62 9.05
C PRO A 35 8.07 2.35 7.76
N PHE A 36 7.74 3.04 6.67
CA PHE A 36 8.42 2.90 5.39
C PHE A 36 9.68 3.79 5.26
N THR A 37 10.53 3.40 4.34
CA THR A 37 11.69 4.19 3.86
C THR A 37 11.78 4.02 2.36
N ILE A 38 11.76 5.12 1.61
CA ILE A 38 11.88 5.14 0.15
C ILE A 38 12.97 6.09 -0.31
N GLN A 39 13.49 5.87 -1.52
CA GLN A 39 14.39 6.77 -2.23
C GLN A 39 13.56 7.58 -3.23
N THR A 40 13.48 8.90 -3.05
CA THR A 40 12.60 9.76 -3.86
C THR A 40 13.20 10.11 -5.21
N ALA A 41 12.34 10.20 -6.24
CA ALA A 41 12.70 10.81 -7.51
C ALA A 41 12.61 12.35 -7.39
N PRO A 42 13.47 13.10 -8.12
CA PRO A 42 14.45 12.61 -9.10
C PRO A 42 15.86 12.34 -8.55
N ASP A 43 16.15 12.70 -7.31
CA ASP A 43 17.51 12.86 -6.75
C ASP A 43 17.92 11.74 -5.78
N SER A 44 17.09 10.73 -5.59
CA SER A 44 17.34 9.59 -4.68
C SER A 44 17.47 9.98 -3.20
N THR A 45 16.88 11.10 -2.79
CA THR A 45 16.82 11.51 -1.38
C THR A 45 16.03 10.50 -0.57
N THR A 46 16.42 10.26 0.67
CA THR A 46 15.67 9.38 1.57
C THR A 46 14.43 10.09 2.11
N PHE A 47 13.28 9.42 2.02
CA PHE A 47 12.01 9.87 2.61
C PHE A 47 11.43 8.75 3.47
N VAL A 48 11.05 9.07 4.70
CA VAL A 48 10.54 8.11 5.69
C VAL A 48 9.17 8.52 6.22
N LYS A 49 8.49 7.61 6.91
CA LYS A 49 7.20 7.93 7.56
C LYS A 49 7.25 9.22 8.41
N ALA A 50 8.37 9.50 9.08
CA ALA A 50 8.51 10.68 9.94
C ALA A 50 8.47 12.02 9.18
N ASP A 51 8.75 12.00 7.86
CA ASP A 51 8.71 13.18 6.98
C ASP A 51 7.28 13.52 6.53
N LEU A 52 6.32 12.63 6.78
CA LEU A 52 4.91 12.91 6.50
C LEU A 52 4.42 14.10 7.32
N LYS A 53 3.68 14.98 6.66
CA LYS A 53 3.07 16.15 7.31
C LYS A 53 2.02 15.71 8.32
N LYS A 54 2.19 16.13 9.58
CA LYS A 54 1.22 15.83 10.63
C LYS A 54 -0.15 16.43 10.33
N LYS A 55 -1.21 15.78 10.79
CA LYS A 55 -2.61 16.23 10.65
C LYS A 55 -3.07 16.37 9.19
N LYS A 56 -2.42 15.66 8.26
CA LYS A 56 -2.88 15.53 6.86
C LYS A 56 -3.22 14.09 6.55
N PRO A 57 -4.32 13.82 5.83
CA PRO A 57 -4.57 12.50 5.27
C PRO A 57 -3.42 12.08 4.37
N THR A 58 -3.17 10.79 4.30
CA THR A 58 -2.10 10.23 3.47
C THR A 58 -2.70 9.20 2.52
N LEU A 59 -2.44 9.34 1.23
CA LEU A 59 -2.75 8.34 0.21
C LEU A 59 -1.44 7.68 -0.24
N ILE A 60 -1.26 6.40 0.08
CA ILE A 60 -0.12 5.62 -0.41
C ILE A 60 -0.58 4.86 -1.65
N ILE A 61 0.12 5.05 -2.77
CA ILE A 61 -0.18 4.42 -4.07
C ILE A 61 0.99 3.51 -4.43
N LEU A 62 0.74 2.21 -4.47
CA LEU A 62 1.71 1.25 -5.00
C LEU A 62 1.48 1.09 -6.50
N PHE A 63 2.52 1.27 -7.28
CA PHE A 63 2.43 1.30 -8.74
C PHE A 63 3.63 0.63 -9.43
N SER A 64 3.45 0.32 -10.71
CA SER A 64 4.54 -0.03 -11.61
C SER A 64 4.64 1.01 -12.73
N PRO A 65 5.83 1.56 -13.01
CA PRO A 65 6.04 2.49 -14.13
C PRO A 65 5.64 1.93 -15.50
N ASP A 66 5.73 0.61 -15.68
CA ASP A 66 5.40 -0.05 -16.96
C ASP A 66 3.92 -0.43 -17.07
N CYS A 67 3.14 -0.27 -16.01
CA CYS A 67 1.72 -0.64 -15.96
C CYS A 67 0.84 0.43 -16.59
N ASP A 68 0.07 0.09 -17.62
CA ASP A 68 -0.81 1.04 -18.30
C ASP A 68 -1.96 1.52 -17.42
N HIS A 69 -2.50 0.69 -16.54
CA HIS A 69 -3.49 1.09 -15.54
C HIS A 69 -2.91 2.14 -14.58
N CYS A 70 -1.64 2.00 -14.17
CA CYS A 70 -0.97 2.97 -13.32
C CYS A 70 -0.76 4.31 -14.03
N LYS A 71 -0.36 4.27 -15.31
CA LYS A 71 -0.23 5.48 -16.15
C LYS A 71 -1.58 6.17 -16.31
N HIS A 72 -2.66 5.40 -16.51
CA HIS A 72 -4.00 5.94 -16.60
C HIS A 72 -4.45 6.58 -15.28
N GLU A 73 -4.28 5.87 -14.16
CA GLU A 73 -4.60 6.38 -12.82
C GLU A 73 -3.85 7.67 -12.49
N THR A 74 -2.57 7.76 -12.87
CA THR A 74 -1.77 8.97 -12.67
C THR A 74 -2.34 10.16 -13.47
N LYS A 75 -2.88 9.93 -14.66
CA LYS A 75 -3.56 10.98 -15.45
C LYS A 75 -4.84 11.44 -14.76
N LEU A 76 -5.66 10.52 -14.26
CA LEU A 76 -6.88 10.85 -13.52
C LEU A 76 -6.55 11.64 -12.25
N LEU A 77 -5.54 11.18 -11.49
CA LEU A 77 -5.05 11.85 -10.30
C LEU A 77 -4.63 13.30 -10.58
N LYS A 78 -3.88 13.53 -11.66
CA LYS A 78 -3.45 14.87 -12.08
C LYS A 78 -4.64 15.75 -12.49
N ALA A 79 -5.60 15.19 -13.24
CA ALA A 79 -6.78 15.93 -13.71
C ALA A 79 -7.64 16.44 -12.54
N ASP A 80 -7.82 15.60 -11.52
CA ASP A 80 -8.70 15.89 -10.39
C ASP A 80 -7.93 16.17 -9.08
N ILE A 81 -6.64 16.54 -9.16
CA ILE A 81 -5.77 16.76 -7.99
C ILE A 81 -6.33 17.81 -7.01
N ALA A 82 -7.11 18.74 -7.48
CA ALA A 82 -7.77 19.77 -6.66
C ALA A 82 -8.71 19.17 -5.60
N LEU A 83 -9.31 18.01 -5.87
CA LEU A 83 -10.14 17.27 -4.91
C LEU A 83 -9.32 16.72 -3.74
N LEU A 84 -8.01 16.54 -3.93
CA LEU A 84 -7.07 15.99 -2.95
C LEU A 84 -6.08 17.04 -2.43
N LYS A 85 -6.43 18.35 -2.50
CA LYS A 85 -5.54 19.47 -2.14
C LYS A 85 -4.95 19.37 -0.72
N ASP A 86 -5.68 18.78 0.21
CA ASP A 86 -5.26 18.63 1.61
C ASP A 86 -4.64 17.25 1.92
N VAL A 87 -4.56 16.38 0.92
CA VAL A 87 -3.97 15.05 1.03
C VAL A 87 -2.49 15.08 0.65
N GLN A 88 -1.65 14.38 1.38
CA GLN A 88 -0.31 14.05 0.94
C GLN A 88 -0.30 12.69 0.27
N ILE A 89 0.31 12.61 -0.90
CA ILE A 89 0.29 11.41 -1.75
C ILE A 89 1.71 10.86 -1.83
N VAL A 90 1.88 9.56 -1.55
CA VAL A 90 3.16 8.87 -1.63
C VAL A 90 3.02 7.74 -2.64
N MET A 91 3.56 7.92 -3.84
CA MET A 91 3.59 6.93 -4.91
C MET A 91 4.85 6.09 -4.80
N VAL A 92 4.70 4.78 -4.68
CA VAL A 92 5.83 3.88 -4.40
C VAL A 92 5.88 2.73 -5.39
N SER A 93 7.07 2.49 -5.92
CA SER A 93 7.39 1.30 -6.71
C SER A 93 8.64 0.60 -6.16
N PHE A 94 8.75 -0.70 -6.35
CA PHE A 94 9.98 -1.45 -6.00
C PHE A 94 10.92 -1.66 -7.19
N LEU A 95 10.50 -1.24 -8.38
CA LEU A 95 11.29 -1.43 -9.60
C LEU A 95 12.56 -0.58 -9.62
N ASN A 96 13.33 -0.69 -10.70
CA ASN A 96 14.55 0.07 -10.87
C ASN A 96 14.29 1.58 -10.73
N PHE A 97 15.20 2.27 -10.05
CA PHE A 97 15.07 3.71 -9.78
C PHE A 97 14.99 4.55 -11.06
N ASP A 98 15.73 4.18 -12.11
CA ASP A 98 15.71 4.92 -13.38
C ASP A 98 14.34 4.86 -14.06
N LEU A 99 13.61 3.74 -13.96
CA LEU A 99 12.25 3.62 -14.46
C LEU A 99 11.28 4.51 -13.67
N ILE A 100 11.45 4.57 -12.36
CA ILE A 100 10.63 5.43 -11.48
C ILE A 100 10.93 6.90 -11.75
N LYS A 101 12.19 7.27 -11.91
CA LYS A 101 12.63 8.61 -12.27
C LYS A 101 12.06 9.02 -13.62
N LYS A 102 12.17 8.16 -14.64
CA LYS A 102 11.57 8.40 -15.95
C LYS A 102 10.06 8.61 -15.85
N PHE A 103 9.34 7.77 -15.10
CA PHE A 103 7.90 7.94 -14.86
C PHE A 103 7.59 9.29 -14.20
N TYR A 104 8.35 9.69 -13.18
CA TYR A 104 8.23 10.97 -12.50
C TYR A 104 8.37 12.16 -13.48
N GLU A 105 9.36 12.09 -14.39
CA GLU A 105 9.63 13.10 -15.41
C GLU A 105 8.56 13.09 -16.51
N ASP A 106 8.21 11.93 -17.08
CA ASP A 106 7.20 11.78 -18.14
C ASP A 106 5.82 12.31 -17.71
N PHE A 107 5.46 12.11 -16.44
CA PHE A 107 4.20 12.63 -15.88
C PHE A 107 4.32 14.03 -15.28
N GLN A 108 5.48 14.68 -15.34
CA GLN A 108 5.73 16.03 -14.81
C GLN A 108 5.29 16.15 -13.34
N LEU A 109 5.62 15.16 -12.52
CA LEU A 109 5.16 15.09 -11.13
C LEU A 109 5.86 16.10 -10.22
N THR A 110 6.93 16.72 -10.69
CA THR A 110 7.61 17.87 -10.04
C THR A 110 6.67 19.06 -9.78
N ASP A 111 5.62 19.22 -10.59
CA ASP A 111 4.68 20.33 -10.49
C ASP A 111 3.67 20.14 -9.33
N TYR A 112 3.63 18.94 -8.74
CA TYR A 112 2.65 18.55 -7.73
C TYR A 112 3.31 18.35 -6.36
N LYS A 113 3.43 19.45 -5.59
CA LYS A 113 4.09 19.45 -4.25
C LYS A 113 3.43 18.53 -3.21
N SER A 114 2.22 18.05 -3.46
CA SER A 114 1.53 17.07 -2.62
C SER A 114 1.90 15.63 -2.95
N ILE A 115 2.60 15.38 -4.07
CA ILE A 115 2.97 14.06 -4.54
C ILE A 115 4.47 13.82 -4.29
N THR A 116 4.79 12.77 -3.55
CA THR A 116 6.14 12.24 -3.39
C THR A 116 6.20 10.91 -4.13
N VAL A 117 7.18 10.73 -5.02
CA VAL A 117 7.37 9.49 -5.76
C VAL A 117 8.69 8.86 -5.34
N GLY A 118 8.73 7.56 -5.11
CA GLY A 118 9.98 6.93 -4.72
C GLY A 118 10.01 5.41 -4.85
N ARG A 119 11.21 4.87 -4.58
CA ARG A 119 11.52 3.45 -4.63
C ARG A 119 11.52 2.83 -3.24
N ASP A 120 10.75 1.79 -3.04
CA ASP A 120 10.89 0.85 -1.92
C ASP A 120 11.80 -0.31 -2.35
N SER A 121 13.11 -0.14 -2.17
CA SER A 121 14.11 -1.13 -2.61
C SER A 121 14.01 -2.47 -1.89
N LYS A 122 13.32 -2.53 -0.73
CA LYS A 122 13.16 -3.73 0.08
C LYS A 122 11.81 -4.43 -0.13
N PHE A 123 10.95 -3.87 -0.99
CA PHE A 123 9.59 -4.36 -1.20
C PHE A 123 8.79 -4.47 0.12
N PHE A 124 9.12 -3.64 1.10
CA PHE A 124 8.49 -3.65 2.42
C PHE A 124 6.98 -3.35 2.33
N LEU A 125 6.61 -2.28 1.60
CA LEU A 125 5.21 -1.89 1.47
C LEU A 125 4.41 -2.92 0.67
N GLY A 126 5.00 -3.52 -0.36
CA GLY A 126 4.35 -4.60 -1.11
C GLY A 126 3.98 -5.79 -0.22
N THR A 127 4.89 -6.18 0.67
CA THR A 127 4.66 -7.26 1.65
C THR A 127 3.66 -6.83 2.73
N PHE A 128 3.80 -5.62 3.29
CA PHE A 128 2.93 -5.10 4.34
C PHE A 128 1.48 -5.04 3.89
N TYR A 129 1.24 -4.55 2.68
CA TYR A 129 -0.09 -4.43 2.09
C TYR A 129 -0.59 -5.71 1.43
N LYS A 130 0.28 -6.72 1.24
CA LYS A 130 -0.06 -7.97 0.55
C LYS A 130 -0.70 -7.71 -0.81
N ILE A 131 -0.07 -6.83 -1.60
CA ILE A 131 -0.61 -6.39 -2.89
C ILE A 131 -0.64 -7.52 -3.92
N HIS A 132 -1.69 -7.56 -4.72
CA HIS A 132 -1.88 -8.52 -5.81
C HIS A 132 -1.96 -7.87 -7.19
N SER A 133 -2.26 -6.58 -7.24
CA SER A 133 -2.44 -5.82 -8.48
C SER A 133 -1.93 -4.39 -8.36
N TYR A 134 -1.73 -3.74 -9.50
CA TYR A 134 -1.35 -2.34 -9.62
C TYR A 134 -2.35 -1.56 -10.48
N PRO A 135 -2.64 -0.28 -10.12
CA PRO A 135 -2.27 0.38 -8.88
C PRO A 135 -3.09 -0.14 -7.69
N SER A 136 -2.48 -0.13 -6.49
CA SER A 136 -3.17 -0.35 -5.22
C SER A 136 -2.99 0.87 -4.34
N MET A 137 -4.08 1.37 -3.76
CA MET A 137 -4.10 2.65 -3.04
C MET A 137 -4.64 2.46 -1.62
N PHE A 138 -3.94 3.01 -0.65
CA PHE A 138 -4.27 2.89 0.77
C PHE A 138 -4.43 4.27 1.39
N LEU A 139 -5.66 4.59 1.81
CA LEU A 139 -6.00 5.88 2.39
C LEU A 139 -5.90 5.84 3.91
N TYR A 140 -5.24 6.84 4.48
CA TYR A 140 -5.12 7.08 5.92
C TYR A 140 -5.67 8.46 6.27
N ASN A 141 -6.39 8.55 7.38
CA ASN A 141 -6.94 9.80 7.87
C ASN A 141 -5.86 10.72 8.49
N LYS A 142 -6.28 11.89 8.97
CA LYS A 142 -5.41 12.92 9.62
C LYS A 142 -4.67 12.43 10.88
N LYS A 143 -5.12 11.30 11.47
CA LYS A 143 -4.48 10.64 12.63
C LYS A 143 -3.52 9.53 12.20
N GLY A 144 -3.37 9.30 10.88
CA GLY A 144 -2.56 8.23 10.34
C GLY A 144 -3.19 6.84 10.47
N LYS A 145 -4.50 6.76 10.68
CA LYS A 145 -5.24 5.48 10.74
C LYS A 145 -5.79 5.12 9.38
N PHE A 146 -5.70 3.85 9.04
CA PHE A 146 -6.25 3.28 7.80
C PHE A 146 -7.76 3.55 7.69
N VAL A 147 -8.19 3.93 6.50
CA VAL A 147 -9.58 4.24 6.16
C VAL A 147 -10.10 3.25 5.12
N GLU A 148 -9.46 3.20 3.96
CA GLU A 148 -9.95 2.40 2.83
C GLU A 148 -8.81 1.98 1.90
N HIS A 149 -9.04 0.87 1.20
CA HIS A 149 -8.17 0.32 0.16
C HIS A 149 -8.90 0.32 -1.18
N PHE A 150 -8.21 0.77 -2.23
CA PHE A 150 -8.72 0.77 -3.59
C PHE A 150 -7.76 0.02 -4.50
N GLU A 151 -8.29 -0.75 -5.44
CA GLU A 151 -7.51 -1.49 -6.44
C GLU A 151 -7.90 -1.08 -7.87
N GLY A 152 -6.92 -1.07 -8.75
CA GLY A 152 -7.08 -0.69 -10.15
C GLY A 152 -7.40 0.80 -10.33
N ASN A 153 -8.03 1.13 -11.46
CA ASN A 153 -8.42 2.51 -11.74
C ASN A 153 -9.67 2.90 -10.96
N VAL A 154 -9.59 4.03 -10.26
CA VAL A 154 -10.65 4.51 -9.36
C VAL A 154 -10.96 5.99 -9.65
N ASP A 155 -12.23 6.35 -9.68
CA ASP A 155 -12.62 7.75 -9.74
C ASP A 155 -12.07 8.49 -8.51
N ILE A 156 -11.31 9.56 -8.73
CA ILE A 156 -10.69 10.37 -7.67
C ILE A 156 -11.74 10.98 -6.73
N LYS A 157 -12.95 11.22 -7.20
CA LYS A 157 -14.07 11.66 -6.37
C LYS A 157 -14.43 10.62 -5.29
N LYS A 158 -14.30 9.33 -5.61
CA LYS A 158 -14.54 8.25 -4.64
C LYS A 158 -13.47 8.28 -3.54
N ILE A 159 -12.21 8.48 -3.91
CA ILE A 159 -11.11 8.63 -2.94
C ILE A 159 -11.34 9.88 -2.08
N ALA A 160 -11.70 11.01 -2.70
CA ALA A 160 -11.97 12.26 -1.99
C ALA A 160 -13.13 12.12 -0.99
N ALA A 161 -14.20 11.41 -1.35
CA ALA A 161 -15.35 11.16 -0.47
C ALA A 161 -14.99 10.30 0.76
N ALA A 162 -13.98 9.43 0.65
CA ALA A 162 -13.53 8.58 1.76
C ALA A 162 -12.63 9.31 2.78
N ILE A 163 -12.13 10.52 2.47
CA ILE A 163 -11.19 11.24 3.34
C ILE A 163 -11.85 11.68 4.66
N ASP A 164 -13.13 11.97 4.65
CA ASP A 164 -13.88 12.53 5.79
C ASP A 164 -14.55 11.43 6.66
N LEU A 165 -14.30 10.15 6.34
CA LEU A 165 -14.73 9.01 7.14
C LEU A 165 -13.73 8.76 8.27
#